data_86d9d27f9b4017d6d4804c774985d5e0
#
_entry.id   86d9d27f9b4017d6d4804c774985d5e0
#
_cell.length_a   1.000
_cell.length_b   1.000
_cell.length_c   1.000
_cell.angle_alpha   90.00
_cell.angle_beta   90.00
_cell.angle_gamma   90.00
#
_symmetry.space_group_name_H-M   'P 1'
#
loop_
_entity.id
_entity.type
_entity.pdbx_description
1 polymer ?
#
loop_
_entity_poly.entity_id
_entity_poly.type
_entity_poly.pdbx_seq_one_letter_code
_entity_poly.pdbx_strand_id
1 'polypeptide(L)'
;RNVTVSEDMTLSPGKPLVIYGVMTVEEGATLNIAPGTTLYFHGDAGIDVKGKLICNGNQSAGIVLRGDRLDRMFDYLPYDRMSGQWRGIRFEETSYGNELDYVDIHGTFDGVQVDSSDVTRQTLAIRNSTIHNCQGNALGVVNSNVFVENCQLTNTLGNCLSVDGGNVTVNSSTIAQFYPFDALRASALGFSGYAHPLVSFKMTNSIVTGYSDDEMMGLKPAVGSENAFNYDFANCIIRTPEVEDKEKAHYTDVVFEDVKDTVSYGYKHFLLVDANMQLYDFHLRKESAAIDKANVQTSTKHDHDGHERGDKPDVGAYEYTTNKE
;
A
#
# COMPACT_ATOMS: atom_id res chain seq x y z
N ARG A 1 2.15 22.16 17.49
CA ARG A 1 1.41 21.85 18.74
C ARG A 1 0.55 20.62 18.46
N ASN A 2 0.49 19.68 19.41
CA ASN A 2 -0.42 18.54 19.28
C ASN A 2 -1.87 19.01 19.18
N VAL A 3 -2.67 18.28 18.42
CA VAL A 3 -4.10 18.52 18.21
C VAL A 3 -4.86 17.30 18.70
N THR A 4 -5.88 17.51 19.52
CA THR A 4 -6.77 16.44 19.98
C THR A 4 -8.13 16.60 19.34
N VAL A 5 -8.61 15.56 18.68
CA VAL A 5 -9.95 15.45 18.10
C VAL A 5 -10.78 14.59 19.06
N SER A 6 -11.53 15.23 19.94
CA SER A 6 -12.37 14.58 20.98
C SER A 6 -13.85 14.51 20.61
N GLU A 7 -14.24 15.13 19.50
CA GLU A 7 -15.59 15.12 18.93
C GLU A 7 -15.48 14.95 17.42
N ASP A 8 -16.57 14.58 16.77
CA ASP A 8 -16.59 14.45 15.32
C ASP A 8 -16.17 15.74 14.63
N MET A 9 -15.17 15.66 13.78
CA MET A 9 -14.59 16.80 13.08
C MET A 9 -14.47 16.50 11.59
N THR A 10 -14.67 17.54 10.77
CA THR A 10 -14.42 17.45 9.33
C THR A 10 -13.39 18.48 8.89
N LEU A 11 -12.34 18.01 8.22
CA LEU A 11 -11.39 18.86 7.51
C LEU A 11 -11.79 18.92 6.03
N SER A 12 -11.92 20.13 5.51
CA SER A 12 -12.41 20.39 4.15
C SER A 12 -11.41 21.19 3.33
N PRO A 13 -11.41 21.04 1.99
CA PRO A 13 -10.58 21.87 1.12
C PRO A 13 -10.98 23.35 1.21
N GLY A 14 -10.07 24.24 0.86
CA GLY A 14 -10.34 25.68 0.80
C GLY A 14 -9.17 26.51 1.27
N LYS A 15 -8.46 26.09 2.31
CA LYS A 15 -7.18 26.69 2.74
C LYS A 15 -6.18 25.58 2.98
N PRO A 16 -4.88 25.80 2.70
CA PRO A 16 -3.83 24.86 3.09
C PRO A 16 -3.90 24.59 4.60
N LEU A 17 -3.98 23.32 4.98
CA LEU A 17 -3.99 22.89 6.39
C LEU A 17 -2.62 22.31 6.71
N VAL A 18 -1.88 22.98 7.60
CA VAL A 18 -0.57 22.53 8.06
C VAL A 18 -0.68 22.00 9.48
N ILE A 19 -0.29 20.76 9.67
CA ILE A 19 -0.34 20.06 10.96
C ILE A 19 1.03 20.13 11.62
N TYR A 20 1.09 20.70 12.80
CA TYR A 20 2.27 20.76 13.65
C TYR A 20 2.08 19.83 14.86
N GLY A 21 2.97 18.84 15.00
CA GLY A 21 2.86 17.82 16.05
C GLY A 21 1.83 16.74 15.72
N VAL A 22 1.48 15.94 16.72
CA VAL A 22 0.59 14.80 16.53
C VAL A 22 -0.87 15.24 16.62
N MET A 23 -1.66 14.80 15.63
CA MET A 23 -3.12 14.89 15.68
C MET A 23 -3.66 13.55 16.19
N THR A 24 -4.22 13.55 17.39
CA THR A 24 -4.80 12.35 18.01
C THR A 24 -6.32 12.38 17.89
N VAL A 25 -6.87 11.34 17.25
CA VAL A 25 -8.33 11.10 17.21
C VAL A 25 -8.68 10.20 18.37
N GLU A 26 -9.36 10.75 19.38
CA GLU A 26 -9.70 10.02 20.60
C GLU A 26 -10.81 8.99 20.37
N GLU A 27 -10.91 8.01 21.27
CA GLU A 27 -11.97 7.01 21.24
C GLU A 27 -13.36 7.66 21.23
N GLY A 28 -14.23 7.17 20.37
CA GLY A 28 -15.59 7.72 20.20
C GLY A 28 -15.68 8.91 19.25
N ALA A 29 -14.57 9.54 18.87
CA ALA A 29 -14.54 10.61 17.89
C ALA A 29 -14.24 10.10 16.49
N THR A 30 -14.77 10.80 15.48
CA THR A 30 -14.48 10.55 14.06
C THR A 30 -13.84 11.77 13.43
N LEU A 31 -12.67 11.60 12.84
CA LEU A 31 -12.07 12.60 11.94
C LEU A 31 -12.46 12.26 10.50
N ASN A 32 -13.18 13.16 9.86
CA ASN A 32 -13.52 13.07 8.44
C ASN A 32 -12.60 14.02 7.66
N ILE A 33 -11.97 13.51 6.60
CA ILE A 33 -11.22 14.32 5.64
C ILE A 33 -11.99 14.32 4.33
N ALA A 34 -12.50 15.48 3.94
CA ALA A 34 -13.39 15.64 2.79
C ALA A 34 -12.62 15.53 1.45
N PRO A 35 -13.30 15.14 0.36
CA PRO A 35 -12.68 15.07 -0.98
C PRO A 35 -11.97 16.37 -1.37
N GLY A 36 -10.82 16.24 -2.03
CA GLY A 36 -10.01 17.36 -2.51
C GLY A 36 -9.16 18.06 -1.43
N THR A 37 -9.15 17.54 -0.19
CA THR A 37 -8.36 18.10 0.89
C THR A 37 -6.88 17.70 0.75
N THR A 38 -5.97 18.66 0.92
CA THR A 38 -4.56 18.40 1.12
C THR A 38 -4.15 18.78 2.55
N LEU A 39 -3.56 17.84 3.28
CA LEU A 39 -2.95 18.10 4.59
C LEU A 39 -1.44 18.07 4.45
N TYR A 40 -0.80 19.09 4.99
CA TYR A 40 0.64 19.21 5.07
C TYR A 40 1.11 18.94 6.49
N PHE A 41 2.13 18.12 6.65
CA PHE A 41 2.68 17.74 7.95
C PHE A 41 4.08 18.29 8.13
N HIS A 42 4.32 18.96 9.24
CA HIS A 42 5.61 19.58 9.55
C HIS A 42 6.44 18.70 10.50
N GLY A 43 7.61 18.28 10.05
CA GLY A 43 8.56 17.51 10.87
C GLY A 43 7.95 16.25 11.46
N ASP A 44 7.98 16.10 12.78
CA ASP A 44 7.49 14.91 13.49
C ASP A 44 5.95 14.83 13.60
N ALA A 45 5.22 15.64 12.84
CA ALA A 45 3.76 15.59 12.82
C ALA A 45 3.25 14.26 12.24
N GLY A 46 2.04 13.87 12.64
CA GLY A 46 1.39 12.65 12.19
C GLY A 46 -0.04 12.56 12.70
N ILE A 47 -0.71 11.45 12.40
CA ILE A 47 -2.07 11.17 12.88
C ILE A 47 -2.05 9.87 13.67
N ASP A 48 -2.43 9.93 14.95
CA ASP A 48 -2.66 8.76 15.80
C ASP A 48 -4.18 8.58 15.98
N VAL A 49 -4.70 7.41 15.62
CA VAL A 49 -6.16 7.14 15.58
C VAL A 49 -6.52 6.09 16.61
N LYS A 50 -7.17 6.51 17.70
CA LYS A 50 -7.83 5.63 18.69
C LYS A 50 -9.32 5.48 18.40
N GLY A 51 -9.93 6.53 17.84
CA GLY A 51 -11.29 6.56 17.36
C GLY A 51 -11.41 6.10 15.91
N LYS A 52 -11.90 6.97 15.03
CA LYS A 52 -12.12 6.65 13.63
C LYS A 52 -11.59 7.73 12.69
N LEU A 53 -10.95 7.30 11.60
CA LEU A 53 -10.54 8.16 10.49
C LEU A 53 -11.28 7.75 9.21
N ILE A 54 -11.94 8.69 8.58
CA ILE A 54 -12.65 8.52 7.32
C ILE A 54 -12.07 9.51 6.30
N CYS A 55 -11.38 8.99 5.30
CA CYS A 55 -10.86 9.74 4.17
C CYS A 55 -11.56 9.23 2.91
N ASN A 56 -12.68 9.81 2.56
CA ASN A 56 -13.46 9.42 1.39
C ASN A 56 -13.30 10.45 0.28
N GLY A 57 -12.19 10.36 -0.45
CA GLY A 57 -11.99 11.05 -1.71
C GLY A 57 -12.81 10.45 -2.84
N ASN A 58 -12.59 10.94 -4.04
CA ASN A 58 -13.14 10.37 -5.24
C ASN A 58 -12.19 10.63 -6.43
N GLN A 59 -12.45 10.01 -7.57
CA GLN A 59 -11.60 10.09 -8.75
C GLN A 59 -11.28 11.53 -9.19
N SER A 60 -12.23 12.47 -9.06
CA SER A 60 -12.05 13.88 -9.45
C SER A 60 -11.50 14.76 -8.31
N ALA A 61 -11.55 14.30 -7.07
CA ALA A 61 -11.16 15.03 -5.87
C ALA A 61 -10.51 14.09 -4.85
N GLY A 62 -9.32 13.62 -5.15
CA GLY A 62 -8.50 12.82 -4.25
C GLY A 62 -8.05 13.61 -3.01
N ILE A 63 -7.67 12.90 -1.97
CA ILE A 63 -7.11 13.45 -0.75
C ILE A 63 -5.60 13.26 -0.77
N VAL A 64 -4.84 14.28 -0.38
CA VAL A 64 -3.37 14.20 -0.34
C VAL A 64 -2.87 14.46 1.08
N LEU A 65 -2.06 13.54 1.60
CA LEU A 65 -1.40 13.65 2.90
C LEU A 65 0.12 13.59 2.68
N ARG A 66 0.81 14.71 2.95
CA ARG A 66 2.22 14.86 2.57
C ARG A 66 3.01 15.77 3.54
N GLY A 67 4.33 15.73 3.42
CA GLY A 67 5.18 16.72 4.09
C GLY A 67 4.94 18.14 3.60
N ASP A 68 5.26 19.13 4.42
CA ASP A 68 5.03 20.56 4.12
C ASP A 68 6.15 21.22 3.28
N ARG A 69 7.23 20.50 2.99
CA ARG A 69 8.32 21.00 2.15
C ARG A 69 7.87 21.05 0.68
N LEU A 70 7.80 22.26 0.13
CA LEU A 70 7.41 22.50 -1.26
C LEU A 70 8.62 22.89 -2.13
N ASP A 71 9.78 23.04 -1.53
CA ASP A 71 11.04 23.38 -2.18
C ASP A 71 11.72 22.12 -2.79
N ARG A 72 12.89 22.34 -3.34
CA ARG A 72 13.70 21.27 -3.94
C ARG A 72 14.96 21.05 -3.12
N MET A 73 15.34 19.78 -2.93
CA MET A 73 16.65 19.42 -2.38
C MET A 73 17.74 19.67 -3.42
N PHE A 74 17.47 19.31 -4.67
CA PHE A 74 18.28 19.56 -5.86
C PHE A 74 17.36 19.95 -7.01
N ASP A 75 17.91 20.53 -8.09
CA ASP A 75 17.12 20.98 -9.25
C ASP A 75 16.20 19.90 -9.82
N TYR A 76 16.64 18.65 -9.80
CA TYR A 76 15.88 17.49 -10.28
C TYR A 76 15.07 16.76 -9.19
N LEU A 77 15.27 17.08 -7.89
CA LEU A 77 14.71 16.34 -6.78
C LEU A 77 13.92 17.25 -5.83
N PRO A 78 12.61 17.39 -6.03
CA PRO A 78 11.78 18.10 -5.07
C PRO A 78 11.64 17.28 -3.76
N TYR A 79 11.51 17.97 -2.64
CA TYR A 79 11.27 17.31 -1.34
C TYR A 79 10.01 16.45 -1.35
N ASP A 80 9.05 16.74 -2.21
CA ASP A 80 7.85 15.96 -2.43
C ASP A 80 8.10 14.48 -2.79
N ARG A 81 9.28 14.18 -3.32
CA ARG A 81 9.70 12.82 -3.67
C ARG A 81 10.61 12.17 -2.62
N MET A 82 10.82 12.83 -1.49
CA MET A 82 11.67 12.34 -0.41
C MET A 82 10.84 11.68 0.68
N SER A 83 11.33 10.57 1.22
CA SER A 83 10.78 9.91 2.40
C SER A 83 11.21 10.59 3.70
N GLY A 84 10.56 10.24 4.83
CA GLY A 84 11.01 10.63 6.16
C GLY A 84 10.71 12.08 6.55
N GLN A 85 9.70 12.71 5.97
CA GLN A 85 9.33 14.11 6.25
C GLN A 85 8.32 14.26 7.39
N TRP A 86 7.50 13.24 7.63
CA TRP A 86 6.48 13.21 8.67
C TRP A 86 6.21 11.78 9.12
N ARG A 87 5.54 11.60 10.27
CA ARG A 87 5.42 10.27 10.90
C ARG A 87 4.57 9.28 10.14
N GLY A 88 3.53 9.73 9.43
CA GLY A 88 2.50 8.89 8.83
C GLY A 88 1.25 8.79 9.70
N ILE A 89 0.46 7.73 9.46
CA ILE A 89 -0.80 7.46 10.17
C ILE A 89 -0.63 6.16 10.97
N ARG A 90 -1.07 6.18 12.24
CA ARG A 90 -1.11 5.00 13.11
C ARG A 90 -2.54 4.75 13.59
N PHE A 91 -3.05 3.56 13.31
CA PHE A 91 -4.31 3.07 13.87
C PHE A 91 -4.00 2.23 15.09
N GLU A 92 -4.44 2.70 16.26
CA GLU A 92 -4.21 2.03 17.54
C GLU A 92 -5.22 0.91 17.81
N GLU A 93 -5.00 0.09 18.81
CA GLU A 93 -5.75 -1.14 19.13
C GLU A 93 -7.26 -0.96 19.28
N THR A 94 -7.72 0.25 19.63
CA THR A 94 -9.14 0.57 19.82
C THR A 94 -9.82 1.11 18.57
N SER A 95 -9.07 1.32 17.50
CA SER A 95 -9.54 1.97 16.28
C SER A 95 -10.11 0.95 15.29
N TYR A 96 -11.36 1.12 14.89
CA TYR A 96 -12.06 0.23 13.96
C TYR A 96 -12.93 0.99 12.96
N GLY A 97 -13.18 0.35 11.82
CA GLY A 97 -14.06 0.89 10.78
C GLY A 97 -13.49 2.13 10.08
N ASN A 98 -12.17 2.19 9.98
CA ASN A 98 -11.46 3.25 9.28
C ASN A 98 -11.52 3.02 7.76
N GLU A 99 -11.55 4.11 7.01
CA GLU A 99 -11.63 4.09 5.55
C GLU A 99 -10.65 5.09 4.93
N LEU A 100 -9.86 4.61 3.97
CA LEU A 100 -9.02 5.43 3.10
C LEU A 100 -9.42 5.12 1.65
N ASP A 101 -10.05 6.06 0.96
CA ASP A 101 -10.49 5.91 -0.42
C ASP A 101 -10.05 7.12 -1.25
N TYR A 102 -9.38 6.88 -2.37
CA TYR A 102 -8.74 7.91 -3.19
C TYR A 102 -7.82 8.84 -2.38
N VAL A 103 -6.91 8.24 -1.61
CA VAL A 103 -5.93 8.96 -0.79
C VAL A 103 -4.53 8.70 -1.32
N ASP A 104 -3.76 9.76 -1.48
CA ASP A 104 -2.32 9.73 -1.73
C ASP A 104 -1.57 10.07 -0.43
N ILE A 105 -0.77 9.13 0.07
CA ILE A 105 0.03 9.28 1.29
C ILE A 105 1.49 9.10 0.90
N HIS A 106 2.31 10.13 1.12
CA HIS A 106 3.73 10.03 0.76
C HIS A 106 4.65 10.89 1.61
N GLY A 107 5.95 10.60 1.49
CA GLY A 107 7.00 11.33 2.18
C GLY A 107 7.09 11.02 3.67
N THR A 108 6.58 9.89 4.11
CA THR A 108 6.48 9.51 5.54
C THR A 108 7.71 8.80 6.06
N PHE A 109 7.79 8.67 7.39
CA PHE A 109 8.51 7.57 8.02
C PHE A 109 7.78 6.26 7.74
N ASP A 110 6.75 5.90 8.49
CA ASP A 110 5.84 4.81 8.13
C ASP A 110 4.64 5.42 7.40
N GLY A 111 4.18 4.81 6.32
CA GLY A 111 3.01 5.31 5.59
C GLY A 111 1.77 5.17 6.45
N VAL A 112 1.29 3.95 6.58
CA VAL A 112 0.17 3.56 7.45
C VAL A 112 0.60 2.38 8.31
N GLN A 113 0.52 2.54 9.62
CA GLN A 113 0.77 1.50 10.60
C GLN A 113 -0.53 1.11 11.29
N VAL A 114 -0.84 -0.19 11.32
CA VAL A 114 -2.02 -0.75 12.01
C VAL A 114 -1.56 -1.62 13.15
N ASP A 115 -1.87 -1.23 14.37
CA ASP A 115 -1.49 -1.95 15.57
C ASP A 115 -2.36 -3.19 15.78
N SER A 116 -1.87 -4.10 16.62
CA SER A 116 -2.59 -5.32 17.00
C SER A 116 -3.96 -5.00 17.61
N SER A 117 -5.00 -5.67 17.12
CA SER A 117 -6.39 -5.45 17.53
C SER A 117 -7.20 -6.73 17.39
N ASP A 118 -8.51 -6.67 17.59
CA ASP A 118 -9.42 -7.81 17.36
C ASP A 118 -9.52 -8.13 15.87
N VAL A 119 -8.92 -9.23 15.45
CA VAL A 119 -8.86 -9.67 14.04
C VAL A 119 -10.22 -10.04 13.45
N THR A 120 -11.26 -10.16 14.26
CA THR A 120 -12.65 -10.44 13.79
C THR A 120 -13.37 -9.16 13.38
N ARG A 121 -12.84 -7.99 13.75
CA ARG A 121 -13.40 -6.68 13.44
C ARG A 121 -12.49 -5.95 12.46
N GLN A 122 -13.05 -5.42 11.37
CA GLN A 122 -12.26 -4.67 10.41
C GLN A 122 -11.75 -3.36 11.03
N THR A 123 -10.42 -3.23 11.10
CA THR A 123 -9.75 -2.03 11.53
C THR A 123 -9.70 -1.01 10.41
N LEU A 124 -9.32 -1.43 9.21
CA LEU A 124 -9.04 -0.53 8.09
C LEU A 124 -9.46 -1.14 6.75
N ALA A 125 -10.10 -0.35 5.92
CA ALA A 125 -10.26 -0.59 4.49
C ALA A 125 -9.55 0.50 3.70
N ILE A 126 -8.66 0.11 2.79
CA ILE A 126 -7.98 1.02 1.87
C ILE A 126 -8.40 0.66 0.45
N ARG A 127 -8.89 1.64 -0.30
CA ARG A 127 -9.30 1.47 -1.70
C ARG A 127 -8.76 2.60 -2.57
N ASN A 128 -8.48 2.29 -3.82
CA ASN A 128 -8.16 3.28 -4.87
C ASN A 128 -7.09 4.30 -4.41
N SER A 129 -6.15 3.88 -3.58
CA SER A 129 -5.23 4.77 -2.88
C SER A 129 -3.78 4.43 -3.18
N THR A 130 -2.92 5.41 -3.01
CA THR A 130 -1.48 5.27 -3.23
C THR A 130 -0.74 5.59 -1.94
N ILE A 131 0.18 4.72 -1.52
CA ILE A 131 1.10 4.97 -0.41
C ILE A 131 2.51 4.75 -0.94
N HIS A 132 3.34 5.77 -0.88
CA HIS A 132 4.66 5.71 -1.50
C HIS A 132 5.70 6.63 -0.83
N ASN A 133 6.97 6.42 -1.17
CA ASN A 133 8.09 7.20 -0.67
C ASN A 133 8.12 7.25 0.87
N CYS A 134 8.13 6.08 1.49
CA CYS A 134 8.21 5.93 2.94
C CYS A 134 9.61 5.46 3.35
N GLN A 135 10.07 5.86 4.52
CA GLN A 135 11.34 5.41 5.09
C GLN A 135 11.20 4.07 5.81
N GLY A 136 10.04 3.82 6.41
CA GLY A 136 9.62 2.51 6.92
C GLY A 136 8.74 1.78 5.90
N ASN A 137 7.70 1.08 6.37
CA ASN A 137 6.74 0.40 5.51
C ASN A 137 5.75 1.39 4.88
N ALA A 138 5.25 1.10 3.66
CA ALA A 138 4.11 1.86 3.15
C ALA A 138 2.84 1.47 3.92
N LEU A 139 2.55 0.18 4.05
CA LEU A 139 1.50 -0.35 4.90
C LEU A 139 2.07 -1.45 5.79
N GLY A 140 2.06 -1.22 7.08
CA GLY A 140 2.42 -2.20 8.12
C GLY A 140 1.20 -2.64 8.89
N VAL A 141 0.93 -3.95 8.92
CA VAL A 141 -0.20 -4.55 9.65
C VAL A 141 0.34 -5.50 10.69
N VAL A 142 0.00 -5.27 11.94
CA VAL A 142 0.33 -6.16 13.06
C VAL A 142 -0.97 -6.74 13.61
N ASN A 143 -1.15 -8.05 13.47
CA ASN A 143 -2.25 -8.83 14.07
C ASN A 143 -3.59 -8.10 14.08
N SER A 144 -4.06 -7.69 12.91
CA SER A 144 -5.26 -6.87 12.74
C SER A 144 -6.05 -7.30 11.49
N ASN A 145 -7.22 -6.71 11.28
CA ASN A 145 -8.07 -7.01 10.14
C ASN A 145 -8.05 -5.83 9.16
N VAL A 146 -7.44 -6.04 7.99
CA VAL A 146 -7.23 -5.00 6.98
C VAL A 146 -7.64 -5.49 5.59
N PHE A 147 -8.33 -4.62 4.87
CA PHE A 147 -8.75 -4.84 3.48
C PHE A 147 -8.09 -3.81 2.57
N VAL A 148 -7.48 -4.29 1.47
CA VAL A 148 -6.76 -3.48 0.49
C VAL A 148 -7.26 -3.82 -0.91
N GLU A 149 -7.69 -2.81 -1.68
CA GLU A 149 -8.23 -3.02 -3.01
C GLU A 149 -7.88 -1.87 -3.96
N ASN A 150 -7.48 -2.18 -5.19
CA ASN A 150 -7.06 -1.20 -6.20
C ASN A 150 -6.00 -0.21 -5.68
N CYS A 151 -5.05 -0.67 -4.89
CA CYS A 151 -4.05 0.20 -4.27
C CYS A 151 -2.69 0.07 -4.93
N GLN A 152 -1.93 1.16 -4.88
CA GLN A 152 -0.52 1.20 -5.21
C GLN A 152 0.30 1.42 -3.94
N LEU A 153 1.11 0.42 -3.56
CA LEU A 153 2.04 0.48 -2.44
C LEU A 153 3.46 0.36 -3.00
N THR A 154 4.21 1.47 -3.01
CA THR A 154 5.44 1.51 -3.79
C THR A 154 6.56 2.33 -3.15
N ASN A 155 7.80 2.00 -3.49
CA ASN A 155 9.00 2.81 -3.23
C ASN A 155 9.20 3.15 -1.75
N THR A 156 9.49 2.15 -0.95
CA THR A 156 9.78 2.29 0.49
C THR A 156 11.12 1.69 0.86
N LEU A 157 11.76 2.19 1.90
CA LEU A 157 12.96 1.56 2.45
C LEU A 157 12.59 0.28 3.22
N GLY A 158 11.46 0.28 3.94
CA GLY A 158 10.84 -0.92 4.50
C GLY A 158 10.10 -1.74 3.43
N ASN A 159 9.21 -2.64 3.85
CA ASN A 159 8.34 -3.35 2.92
C ASN A 159 7.27 -2.41 2.34
N CYS A 160 6.90 -2.58 1.07
CA CYS A 160 5.73 -1.89 0.53
C CYS A 160 4.45 -2.39 1.24
N LEU A 161 4.37 -3.70 1.51
CA LEU A 161 3.36 -4.29 2.38
C LEU A 161 4.05 -5.22 3.39
N SER A 162 3.82 -4.97 4.68
CA SER A 162 4.27 -5.84 5.78
C SER A 162 3.06 -6.36 6.54
N VAL A 163 2.95 -7.68 6.68
CA VAL A 163 1.85 -8.36 7.39
C VAL A 163 2.45 -9.25 8.48
N ASP A 164 2.31 -8.88 9.74
CA ASP A 164 2.73 -9.69 10.89
C ASP A 164 1.51 -10.24 11.62
N GLY A 165 1.01 -11.36 11.14
CA GLY A 165 -0.22 -11.98 11.65
C GLY A 165 -1.51 -11.28 11.20
N GLY A 166 -2.63 -11.74 11.78
CA GLY A 166 -3.96 -11.15 11.58
C GLY A 166 -4.75 -11.71 10.39
N ASN A 167 -5.68 -10.89 9.92
CA ASN A 167 -6.59 -11.22 8.83
C ASN A 167 -6.50 -10.12 7.76
N VAL A 168 -5.81 -10.40 6.66
CA VAL A 168 -5.53 -9.42 5.62
C VAL A 168 -6.02 -9.91 4.27
N THR A 169 -6.70 -9.04 3.55
CA THR A 169 -7.14 -9.29 2.18
C THR A 169 -6.62 -8.20 1.26
N VAL A 170 -5.97 -8.61 0.16
CA VAL A 170 -5.46 -7.71 -0.87
C VAL A 170 -6.04 -8.13 -2.22
N ASN A 171 -6.60 -7.20 -2.96
CA ASN A 171 -7.13 -7.47 -4.30
C ASN A 171 -6.74 -6.38 -5.30
N SER A 172 -6.45 -6.79 -6.53
CA SER A 172 -6.23 -5.90 -7.67
C SER A 172 -5.27 -4.74 -7.35
N SER A 173 -4.12 -5.04 -6.70
CA SER A 173 -3.20 -4.02 -6.21
C SER A 173 -1.79 -4.21 -6.80
N THR A 174 -1.04 -3.12 -6.86
CA THR A 174 0.36 -3.09 -7.30
C THR A 174 1.26 -2.80 -6.10
N ILE A 175 2.09 -3.77 -5.76
CA ILE A 175 3.06 -3.73 -4.66
C ILE A 175 4.45 -3.81 -5.30
N ALA A 176 5.12 -2.64 -5.44
CA ALA A 176 6.31 -2.56 -6.26
C ALA A 176 7.46 -1.81 -5.57
N GLN A 177 8.59 -2.50 -5.41
CA GLN A 177 9.75 -2.03 -4.66
C GLN A 177 10.84 -1.50 -5.57
N PHE A 178 10.79 -0.20 -5.84
CA PHE A 178 11.81 0.51 -6.62
C PHE A 178 12.43 1.68 -5.84
N TYR A 179 12.50 1.57 -4.50
CA TYR A 179 13.12 2.59 -3.66
C TYR A 179 14.59 2.80 -4.05
N PRO A 180 14.97 4.01 -4.48
CA PRO A 180 16.24 4.21 -5.15
C PRO A 180 17.38 4.62 -4.22
N PHE A 181 17.06 5.10 -3.01
CA PHE A 181 18.02 5.80 -2.15
C PHE A 181 18.88 4.86 -1.30
N ASP A 182 18.48 3.59 -1.14
CA ASP A 182 19.24 2.63 -0.36
C ASP A 182 19.11 1.21 -0.94
N ALA A 183 20.23 0.55 -1.14
CA ALA A 183 20.29 -0.83 -1.60
C ALA A 183 19.85 -1.85 -0.52
N LEU A 184 19.80 -1.44 0.74
CA LEU A 184 19.33 -2.26 1.87
C LEU A 184 17.80 -2.20 2.06
N ARG A 185 17.07 -1.64 1.10
CA ARG A 185 15.60 -1.68 1.10
C ARG A 185 15.08 -3.10 1.30
N ALA A 186 13.97 -3.21 2.02
CA ALA A 186 13.30 -4.49 2.20
C ALA A 186 12.59 -4.95 0.91
N SER A 187 12.08 -6.17 0.88
CA SER A 187 11.27 -6.71 -0.22
C SER A 187 9.94 -5.96 -0.37
N ALA A 188 9.31 -6.06 -1.54
CA ALA A 188 7.99 -5.48 -1.77
C ALA A 188 6.96 -6.02 -0.78
N LEU A 189 6.92 -7.33 -0.58
CA LEU A 189 6.01 -8.02 0.33
C LEU A 189 6.78 -8.78 1.42
N GLY A 190 6.49 -8.47 2.69
CA GLY A 190 6.85 -9.28 3.84
C GLY A 190 5.63 -9.79 4.57
N PHE A 191 5.56 -11.07 4.94
CA PHE A 191 4.47 -11.60 5.75
C PHE A 191 4.99 -12.63 6.76
N SER A 192 4.36 -12.71 7.93
CA SER A 192 4.86 -13.47 9.07
C SER A 192 3.73 -14.09 9.87
N GLY A 193 3.95 -15.32 10.33
CA GLY A 193 3.18 -15.97 11.39
C GLY A 193 4.01 -16.19 12.65
N TYR A 194 5.20 -15.57 12.74
CA TYR A 194 6.16 -15.84 13.80
C TYR A 194 5.75 -15.25 15.14
N ALA A 195 5.54 -13.94 15.21
CA ALA A 195 5.14 -13.26 16.45
C ALA A 195 3.63 -13.38 16.70
N HIS A 196 2.83 -13.30 15.67
CA HIS A 196 1.37 -13.34 15.75
C HIS A 196 0.79 -14.37 14.78
N PRO A 197 -0.34 -15.04 15.12
CA PRO A 197 -0.98 -15.96 14.19
C PRO A 197 -1.40 -15.27 12.90
N LEU A 198 -0.93 -15.76 11.76
CA LEU A 198 -1.45 -15.37 10.45
C LEU A 198 -2.75 -16.14 10.20
N VAL A 199 -3.86 -15.58 10.69
CA VAL A 199 -5.18 -16.21 10.66
C VAL A 199 -5.64 -16.42 9.23
N SER A 200 -5.48 -15.38 8.39
CA SER A 200 -5.75 -15.43 6.97
C SER A 200 -5.03 -14.29 6.24
N PHE A 201 -4.25 -14.63 5.22
CA PHE A 201 -3.72 -13.64 4.29
C PHE A 201 -4.08 -14.05 2.86
N LYS A 202 -5.02 -13.36 2.26
CA LYS A 202 -5.46 -13.59 0.89
C LYS A 202 -5.02 -12.47 -0.02
N MET A 203 -4.39 -12.82 -1.13
CA MET A 203 -4.01 -11.86 -2.17
C MET A 203 -4.47 -12.38 -3.53
N THR A 204 -5.22 -11.55 -4.25
CA THR A 204 -5.75 -11.89 -5.57
C THR A 204 -5.45 -10.78 -6.58
N ASN A 205 -5.31 -11.14 -7.85
CA ASN A 205 -5.20 -10.21 -8.98
C ASN A 205 -4.15 -9.10 -8.79
N SER A 206 -3.06 -9.38 -8.08
CA SER A 206 -2.09 -8.37 -7.65
C SER A 206 -0.70 -8.63 -8.21
N ILE A 207 0.07 -7.55 -8.40
CA ILE A 207 1.49 -7.61 -8.80
C ILE A 207 2.34 -7.39 -7.55
N VAL A 208 3.33 -8.25 -7.34
CA VAL A 208 4.43 -8.07 -6.39
C VAL A 208 5.74 -8.10 -7.16
N THR A 209 6.44 -6.98 -7.27
CA THR A 209 7.65 -6.88 -8.08
C THR A 209 8.61 -5.80 -7.55
N GLY A 210 9.79 -5.68 -8.15
CA GLY A 210 10.78 -4.68 -7.75
C GLY A 210 12.13 -4.90 -8.40
N TYR A 211 13.17 -4.29 -7.80
CA TYR A 211 14.55 -4.42 -8.28
C TYR A 211 15.19 -5.75 -7.93
N SER A 212 14.84 -6.34 -6.77
CA SER A 212 15.44 -7.59 -6.32
C SER A 212 14.88 -8.79 -7.10
N ASP A 213 15.64 -9.86 -7.20
CA ASP A 213 15.16 -11.09 -7.81
C ASP A 213 14.16 -11.84 -6.93
N ASP A 214 14.10 -11.49 -5.65
CA ASP A 214 13.12 -11.97 -4.67
C ASP A 214 12.50 -10.80 -3.92
N GLU A 215 11.25 -10.52 -4.22
CA GLU A 215 10.47 -9.42 -3.65
C GLU A 215 9.37 -9.89 -2.70
N MET A 216 9.42 -11.17 -2.29
CA MET A 216 8.47 -11.75 -1.35
C MET A 216 9.20 -12.53 -0.24
N MET A 217 8.98 -12.13 1.02
CA MET A 217 9.58 -12.77 2.19
C MET A 217 8.52 -13.30 3.13
N GLY A 218 8.41 -14.61 3.27
CA GLY A 218 7.53 -15.28 4.24
C GLY A 218 8.32 -15.77 5.46
N LEU A 219 7.89 -15.44 6.67
CA LEU A 219 8.46 -15.92 7.92
C LEU A 219 7.48 -16.84 8.64
N LYS A 220 7.78 -18.14 8.63
CA LYS A 220 6.96 -19.17 9.29
C LYS A 220 7.01 -19.06 10.81
N PRO A 221 5.99 -19.58 11.53
CA PRO A 221 6.06 -19.77 12.97
C PRO A 221 7.28 -20.59 13.39
N ALA A 222 7.76 -20.35 14.60
CA ALA A 222 8.83 -21.17 15.17
C ALA A 222 8.40 -22.64 15.28
N VAL A 223 9.36 -23.55 15.23
CA VAL A 223 9.09 -24.98 15.42
C VAL A 223 8.44 -25.20 16.78
N GLY A 224 7.29 -25.87 16.79
CA GLY A 224 6.49 -26.10 18.00
C GLY A 224 5.55 -24.96 18.41
N SER A 225 5.50 -23.88 17.64
CA SER A 225 4.49 -22.82 17.80
C SER A 225 3.11 -23.32 17.33
N GLU A 226 2.07 -22.90 18.05
CA GLU A 226 0.66 -23.13 17.65
C GLU A 226 0.11 -22.02 16.75
N ASN A 227 0.90 -21.01 16.40
CA ASN A 227 0.47 -19.92 15.54
C ASN A 227 0.03 -20.46 14.17
N ALA A 228 -1.14 -20.06 13.72
CA ALA A 228 -1.58 -20.28 12.36
C ALA A 228 -0.66 -19.58 11.36
N PHE A 229 -0.51 -20.19 10.16
CA PHE A 229 0.20 -19.58 9.04
C PHE A 229 -0.58 -19.86 7.75
N ASN A 230 -1.74 -19.22 7.63
CA ASN A 230 -2.66 -19.40 6.53
C ASN A 230 -2.55 -18.25 5.53
N TYR A 231 -2.10 -18.56 4.32
CA TYR A 231 -2.08 -17.60 3.22
C TYR A 231 -2.47 -18.29 1.92
N ASP A 232 -3.14 -17.56 1.04
CA ASP A 232 -3.55 -18.01 -0.28
C ASP A 232 -3.39 -16.86 -1.28
N PHE A 233 -2.60 -17.09 -2.32
CA PHE A 233 -2.37 -16.14 -3.41
C PHE A 233 -2.94 -16.72 -4.70
N ALA A 234 -3.78 -15.95 -5.39
CA ALA A 234 -4.44 -16.41 -6.60
C ALA A 234 -4.41 -15.35 -7.71
N ASN A 235 -4.13 -15.77 -8.93
CA ASN A 235 -4.11 -14.89 -10.11
C ASN A 235 -3.19 -13.68 -9.93
N CYS A 236 -2.05 -13.88 -9.27
CA CYS A 236 -1.04 -12.87 -9.00
C CYS A 236 0.18 -13.06 -9.90
N ILE A 237 0.94 -11.97 -10.08
CA ILE A 237 2.27 -12.03 -10.66
C ILE A 237 3.26 -11.64 -9.56
N ILE A 238 4.20 -12.52 -9.24
CA ILE A 238 5.09 -12.36 -8.10
C ILE A 238 6.54 -12.55 -8.52
N ARG A 239 7.39 -11.55 -8.24
CA ARG A 239 8.82 -11.62 -8.44
C ARG A 239 9.48 -12.29 -7.24
N THR A 240 9.55 -13.61 -7.31
CA THR A 240 10.21 -14.50 -6.34
C THR A 240 10.59 -15.79 -7.06
N PRO A 241 11.61 -16.54 -6.62
CA PRO A 241 11.86 -17.87 -7.13
C PRO A 241 10.63 -18.77 -7.02
N GLU A 242 10.43 -19.66 -7.99
CA GLU A 242 9.34 -20.62 -7.95
C GLU A 242 9.36 -21.40 -6.64
N VAL A 243 8.22 -21.47 -5.96
CA VAL A 243 8.12 -22.12 -4.64
C VAL A 243 8.26 -23.63 -4.71
N GLU A 244 8.75 -24.24 -3.63
CA GLU A 244 8.87 -25.68 -3.51
C GLU A 244 7.49 -26.37 -3.56
N ASP A 245 7.45 -27.62 -4.00
CA ASP A 245 6.21 -28.40 -4.18
C ASP A 245 5.29 -28.42 -2.95
N LYS A 246 5.87 -28.46 -1.75
CA LYS A 246 5.12 -28.42 -0.48
C LYS A 246 4.37 -27.11 -0.23
N GLU A 247 4.79 -26.02 -0.87
CA GLU A 247 4.18 -24.69 -0.73
C GLU A 247 3.17 -24.39 -1.85
N LYS A 248 3.16 -25.18 -2.92
CA LYS A 248 2.33 -24.92 -4.12
C LYS A 248 0.83 -24.85 -3.84
N ALA A 249 0.36 -25.48 -2.77
CA ALA A 249 -1.06 -25.41 -2.38
C ALA A 249 -1.52 -24.01 -2.00
N HIS A 250 -0.62 -23.09 -1.66
CA HIS A 250 -0.91 -21.70 -1.33
C HIS A 250 -1.00 -20.78 -2.56
N TYR A 251 -0.70 -21.29 -3.77
CA TYR A 251 -0.59 -20.52 -4.99
C TYR A 251 -1.49 -21.11 -6.08
N THR A 252 -2.49 -20.37 -6.51
CA THR A 252 -3.43 -20.76 -7.56
C THR A 252 -3.29 -19.79 -8.74
N ASP A 253 -2.97 -20.31 -9.92
CA ASP A 253 -2.80 -19.48 -11.14
C ASP A 253 -1.85 -18.28 -10.93
N VAL A 254 -0.80 -18.48 -10.15
CA VAL A 254 0.24 -17.48 -9.90
C VAL A 254 1.36 -17.63 -10.92
N VAL A 255 1.77 -16.50 -11.50
CA VAL A 255 2.93 -16.39 -12.35
C VAL A 255 4.13 -15.95 -11.52
N PHE A 256 5.16 -16.77 -11.42
CA PHE A 256 6.45 -16.38 -10.87
C PHE A 256 7.27 -15.71 -11.98
N GLU A 257 7.71 -14.47 -11.74
CA GLU A 257 8.44 -13.72 -12.77
C GLU A 257 9.76 -14.40 -13.15
N ASP A 258 10.00 -14.57 -14.46
CA ASP A 258 11.32 -14.93 -14.94
C ASP A 258 12.23 -13.68 -14.90
N VAL A 259 13.18 -13.65 -13.97
CA VAL A 259 14.12 -12.53 -13.80
C VAL A 259 15.03 -12.30 -15.03
N LYS A 260 15.10 -13.27 -15.95
CA LYS A 260 15.84 -13.15 -17.22
C LYS A 260 15.02 -12.53 -18.34
N ASP A 261 13.68 -12.48 -18.19
CA ASP A 261 12.83 -11.79 -19.14
C ASP A 261 12.92 -10.27 -18.89
N THR A 262 13.60 -9.60 -19.77
CA THR A 262 13.82 -8.14 -19.73
C THR A 262 12.76 -7.35 -20.50
N VAL A 263 11.65 -7.96 -20.91
CA VAL A 263 10.60 -7.35 -21.73
C VAL A 263 9.29 -7.18 -20.97
N SER A 264 8.88 -8.22 -20.21
CA SER A 264 7.50 -8.36 -19.70
C SER A 264 7.36 -8.19 -18.20
N TYR A 265 8.47 -8.28 -17.43
CA TYR A 265 8.47 -8.34 -15.96
C TYR A 265 9.31 -7.24 -15.31
N GLY A 266 9.23 -7.16 -13.98
CA GLY A 266 9.95 -6.19 -13.18
C GLY A 266 9.52 -4.77 -13.51
N TYR A 267 10.47 -3.86 -13.66
CA TYR A 267 10.16 -2.47 -14.03
C TYR A 267 9.53 -2.34 -15.43
N LYS A 268 9.62 -3.38 -16.26
CA LYS A 268 9.02 -3.43 -17.61
C LYS A 268 7.51 -3.65 -17.60
N HIS A 269 6.89 -3.98 -16.47
CA HIS A 269 5.44 -3.88 -16.36
C HIS A 269 4.93 -2.46 -16.57
N PHE A 270 5.72 -1.43 -16.23
CA PHE A 270 5.26 -0.08 -15.99
C PHE A 270 5.72 0.92 -17.06
N LEU A 271 4.92 1.97 -17.25
CA LEU A 271 5.22 3.02 -18.20
C LEU A 271 6.54 3.73 -17.89
N LEU A 272 6.81 4.02 -16.62
CA LEU A 272 8.01 4.73 -16.21
C LEU A 272 8.51 4.27 -14.84
N VAL A 273 9.77 3.87 -14.79
CA VAL A 273 10.55 3.69 -13.57
C VAL A 273 11.90 4.35 -13.77
N ASP A 274 12.03 5.62 -13.38
CA ASP A 274 13.26 6.41 -13.52
C ASP A 274 13.81 6.79 -12.15
N ALA A 275 14.77 5.99 -11.68
CA ALA A 275 15.44 6.20 -10.40
C ALA A 275 16.31 7.47 -10.36
N ASN A 276 16.82 7.94 -11.50
CA ASN A 276 17.68 9.13 -11.55
C ASN A 276 16.89 10.41 -11.35
N MET A 277 15.70 10.47 -11.97
CA MET A 277 14.82 11.64 -11.89
C MET A 277 13.74 11.48 -10.82
N GLN A 278 13.68 10.34 -10.13
CA GLN A 278 12.63 10.00 -9.16
C GLN A 278 11.22 10.13 -9.75
N LEU A 279 11.07 9.69 -10.99
CA LEU A 279 9.82 9.68 -11.74
C LEU A 279 9.31 8.25 -11.91
N TYR A 280 8.08 8.04 -11.51
CA TYR A 280 7.45 6.72 -11.56
C TYR A 280 6.03 6.84 -12.07
N ASP A 281 5.70 5.96 -13.02
CA ASP A 281 4.33 5.75 -13.49
C ASP A 281 4.08 4.25 -13.55
N PHE A 282 3.26 3.76 -12.62
CA PHE A 282 2.96 2.35 -12.44
C PHE A 282 1.78 1.84 -13.28
N HIS A 283 1.30 2.63 -14.24
CA HIS A 283 0.38 2.11 -15.26
C HIS A 283 1.09 1.10 -16.14
N LEU A 284 0.32 0.16 -16.68
CA LEU A 284 0.87 -0.94 -17.45
C LEU A 284 1.33 -0.49 -18.85
N ARG A 285 2.45 -1.05 -19.30
CA ARG A 285 2.91 -0.99 -20.68
C ARG A 285 2.26 -2.11 -21.48
N LYS A 286 2.20 -1.94 -22.80
CA LYS A 286 1.64 -2.95 -23.74
C LYS A 286 2.34 -4.32 -23.71
N GLU A 287 3.60 -4.36 -23.31
CA GLU A 287 4.39 -5.61 -23.19
C GLU A 287 4.24 -6.28 -21.82
N SER A 288 3.51 -5.66 -20.88
CA SER A 288 3.38 -6.20 -19.54
C SER A 288 2.71 -7.57 -19.53
N ALA A 289 3.30 -8.50 -18.80
CA ALA A 289 2.72 -9.82 -18.58
C ALA A 289 1.42 -9.78 -17.74
N ALA A 290 1.09 -8.64 -17.15
CA ALA A 290 -0.10 -8.45 -16.32
C ALA A 290 -1.41 -8.30 -17.12
N ILE A 291 -1.32 -7.97 -18.40
CA ILE A 291 -2.48 -7.68 -19.26
C ILE A 291 -3.30 -8.95 -19.45
N ASP A 292 -4.63 -8.85 -19.29
CA ASP A 292 -5.62 -9.92 -19.46
C ASP A 292 -5.39 -11.16 -18.55
N LYS A 293 -4.76 -11.00 -17.38
CA LYS A 293 -4.38 -12.14 -16.51
C LYS A 293 -5.10 -12.20 -15.18
N ALA A 294 -5.87 -11.21 -14.80
CA ALA A 294 -6.67 -11.26 -13.60
C ALA A 294 -7.91 -12.16 -13.78
N ASN A 295 -8.42 -12.65 -12.67
CA ASN A 295 -9.63 -13.45 -12.67
C ASN A 295 -10.86 -12.53 -12.61
N VAL A 296 -11.67 -12.55 -13.66
CA VAL A 296 -12.87 -11.71 -13.78
C VAL A 296 -13.88 -11.92 -12.64
N GLN A 297 -13.95 -13.13 -12.06
CA GLN A 297 -14.89 -13.45 -10.97
C GLN A 297 -14.51 -12.78 -9.64
N THR A 298 -13.23 -12.47 -9.44
CA THR A 298 -12.70 -11.87 -8.20
C THR A 298 -12.20 -10.45 -8.40
N SER A 299 -12.12 -9.99 -9.64
CA SER A 299 -11.66 -8.63 -9.97
C SER A 299 -12.71 -7.58 -9.61
N THR A 300 -12.23 -6.37 -9.34
CA THR A 300 -13.11 -5.21 -9.15
C THR A 300 -13.71 -4.76 -10.48
N LYS A 301 -14.83 -4.05 -10.42
CA LYS A 301 -15.46 -3.51 -11.64
C LYS A 301 -14.63 -2.40 -12.30
N HIS A 302 -13.98 -1.58 -11.50
CA HIS A 302 -13.13 -0.48 -11.96
C HIS A 302 -11.74 -0.60 -11.36
N ASP A 303 -10.76 -0.07 -12.04
CA ASP A 303 -9.38 0.02 -11.57
C ASP A 303 -9.17 1.23 -10.62
N HIS A 304 -7.93 1.46 -10.18
CA HIS A 304 -7.53 2.58 -9.34
C HIS A 304 -7.97 3.95 -9.91
N ASP A 305 -7.92 4.13 -11.21
CA ASP A 305 -8.26 5.38 -11.90
C ASP A 305 -9.74 5.46 -12.33
N GLY A 306 -10.52 4.41 -12.03
CA GLY A 306 -11.93 4.33 -12.38
C GLY A 306 -12.20 3.81 -13.79
N HIS A 307 -11.20 3.27 -14.52
CA HIS A 307 -11.43 2.59 -15.78
C HIS A 307 -12.13 1.24 -15.56
N GLU A 308 -13.08 0.92 -16.42
CA GLU A 308 -13.79 -0.36 -16.35
C GLU A 308 -12.85 -1.51 -16.74
N ARG A 309 -12.82 -2.57 -15.89
CA ARG A 309 -11.92 -3.72 -16.10
C ARG A 309 -12.42 -4.72 -17.15
N GLY A 310 -13.69 -4.69 -17.52
CA GLY A 310 -14.24 -5.54 -18.58
C GLY A 310 -14.18 -7.05 -18.30
N ASP A 311 -14.24 -7.85 -19.37
CA ASP A 311 -14.28 -9.31 -19.30
C ASP A 311 -12.90 -9.96 -19.19
N LYS A 312 -11.82 -9.21 -19.42
CA LYS A 312 -10.44 -9.63 -19.33
C LYS A 312 -9.63 -8.62 -18.51
N PRO A 313 -9.82 -8.63 -17.19
CA PRO A 313 -9.17 -7.65 -16.34
C PRO A 313 -7.66 -7.89 -16.26
N ASP A 314 -6.93 -6.82 -16.02
CA ASP A 314 -5.48 -6.85 -15.80
C ASP A 314 -5.12 -7.10 -14.34
N VAL A 315 -3.99 -7.71 -14.11
CA VAL A 315 -3.42 -7.89 -12.77
C VAL A 315 -2.81 -6.57 -12.30
N GLY A 316 -3.06 -6.19 -11.05
CA GLY A 316 -2.56 -4.96 -10.45
C GLY A 316 -3.61 -3.87 -10.30
N ALA A 317 -3.15 -2.68 -9.89
CA ALA A 317 -4.02 -1.56 -9.57
C ALA A 317 -4.65 -0.89 -10.81
N TYR A 318 -4.05 -1.03 -11.97
CA TYR A 318 -4.40 -0.28 -13.17
C TYR A 318 -4.70 -1.18 -14.37
N GLU A 319 -5.73 -0.83 -15.13
CA GLU A 319 -5.98 -1.38 -16.46
C GLU A 319 -5.04 -0.74 -17.48
N TYR A 320 -4.56 -1.54 -18.43
CA TYR A 320 -3.82 -1.05 -19.58
C TYR A 320 -4.72 -0.17 -20.44
N THR A 321 -4.24 0.99 -20.81
CA THR A 321 -4.93 1.91 -21.70
C THR A 321 -3.99 2.42 -22.77
N THR A 322 -4.39 2.34 -24.05
CA THR A 322 -3.58 2.80 -25.18
C THR A 322 -3.34 4.31 -25.20
N ASN A 323 -4.08 5.08 -24.42
CA ASN A 323 -3.99 6.54 -24.38
C ASN A 323 -2.85 7.09 -23.51
N LYS A 324 -2.10 6.21 -22.84
CA LYS A 324 -0.98 6.60 -21.95
C LYS A 324 0.41 6.28 -22.52
N GLU A 325 0.50 5.76 -23.77
CA GLU A 325 1.77 5.49 -24.47
C GLU A 325 2.34 6.75 -25.14
#